data_d275fa8f36c46f59b0e57a049b7625d5
#
_entry.id   d275fa8f36c46f59b0e57a049b7625d5
#
_cell.length_a   1.000
_cell.length_b   1.000
_cell.length_c   1.000
_cell.angle_alpha   90.00
_cell.angle_beta   90.00
_cell.angle_gamma   90.00
#
_symmetry.space_group_name_H-M   'P 1'
#
loop_
_entity.id
_entity.type
_entity.pdbx_description
1 polymer ?
#
loop_
_entity_poly.entity_id
_entity_poly.type
_entity_poly.pdbx_seq_one_letter_code
_entity_poly.pdbx_strand_id
1 'polypeptide(L)'
;HKKLTFLLFVCCMGKIAFSQQSIATTKMNSFQLATETFLGFDNQHNFYSLKENVLSKNNFKQNFEYKNVSLGKITKVDFQNPLQIIVFYKNFNTIVLLDNQLNEIKKIDFNLQTNTINLEAVALSSQNQLWFYEGITSKIGLYSLINGSTKWISTALELPVKKYHSTYTHFYWLDSSNYFYSISIYGTIESLGNFPNFESVQLINEHVALYSFENQLYCYEIKTKQARKIEIAEKLIANFFFADGILAIFTQNEITNYKIILP
;
A
#
# COMPACT_ATOMS: atom_id res chain seq x y z
N HIS A 1 -32.99 -56.08 -45.05
CA HIS A 1 -32.58 -55.70 -43.67
C HIS A 1 -31.33 -54.88 -43.71
N LYS A 2 -31.49 -53.56 -43.63
CA LYS A 2 -30.37 -52.62 -43.46
C LYS A 2 -30.18 -52.35 -41.96
N LYS A 3 -29.03 -52.72 -41.37
CA LYS A 3 -28.65 -52.39 -40.03
C LYS A 3 -28.07 -50.99 -40.04
N LEU A 4 -28.72 -50.05 -39.38
CA LEU A 4 -28.28 -48.70 -39.16
C LEU A 4 -27.39 -48.72 -37.92
N THR A 5 -26.05 -48.55 -38.09
CA THR A 5 -25.08 -48.44 -36.99
C THR A 5 -25.04 -47.00 -36.57
N PHE A 6 -25.60 -46.71 -35.39
CA PHE A 6 -25.58 -45.39 -34.77
C PHE A 6 -24.21 -45.21 -34.08
N LEU A 7 -23.31 -44.43 -34.68
CA LEU A 7 -22.01 -44.07 -34.12
C LEU A 7 -22.18 -42.94 -33.12
N LEU A 8 -22.16 -43.28 -31.83
CA LEU A 8 -22.24 -42.31 -30.74
C LEU A 8 -20.87 -41.60 -30.61
N PHE A 9 -20.74 -40.39 -31.16
CA PHE A 9 -19.57 -39.55 -31.02
C PHE A 9 -19.67 -38.85 -29.64
N VAL A 10 -19.08 -39.47 -28.62
CA VAL A 10 -18.92 -38.84 -27.30
C VAL A 10 -17.84 -37.75 -27.40
N CYS A 11 -18.28 -36.52 -27.55
CA CYS A 11 -17.41 -35.34 -27.50
C CYS A 11 -16.98 -35.12 -26.05
N CYS A 12 -15.87 -35.73 -25.63
CA CYS A 12 -15.19 -35.36 -24.38
C CYS A 12 -14.69 -33.92 -24.49
N MET A 13 -15.54 -32.96 -24.13
CA MET A 13 -15.07 -31.62 -23.81
C MET A 13 -14.22 -31.70 -22.55
N GLY A 14 -12.93 -31.97 -22.72
CA GLY A 14 -11.95 -31.78 -21.69
C GLY A 14 -11.97 -30.29 -21.28
N LYS A 15 -12.56 -30.01 -20.14
CA LYS A 15 -12.30 -28.69 -19.47
C LYS A 15 -10.83 -28.67 -19.23
N ILE A 16 -10.08 -27.92 -20.05
CA ILE A 16 -8.71 -27.48 -19.73
C ILE A 16 -8.89 -26.55 -18.57
N ALA A 17 -8.82 -27.07 -17.35
CA ALA A 17 -8.67 -26.27 -16.15
C ALA A 17 -7.26 -25.66 -16.28
N PHE A 18 -7.19 -24.41 -16.73
CA PHE A 18 -6.00 -23.60 -16.49
C PHE A 18 -5.88 -23.50 -14.98
N SER A 19 -5.07 -24.41 -14.39
CA SER A 19 -4.61 -24.24 -13.03
C SER A 19 -3.85 -22.91 -13.00
N GLN A 20 -4.45 -21.88 -12.42
CA GLN A 20 -3.73 -20.64 -12.13
C GLN A 20 -2.56 -21.03 -11.23
N GLN A 21 -1.35 -21.00 -11.80
CA GLN A 21 -0.14 -21.37 -11.09
C GLN A 21 0.03 -20.42 -9.89
N SER A 22 -0.02 -20.98 -8.67
CA SER A 22 0.23 -20.23 -7.44
C SER A 22 1.68 -19.74 -7.40
N ILE A 23 1.91 -18.68 -6.66
CA ILE A 23 3.25 -18.15 -6.43
C ILE A 23 3.82 -18.82 -5.20
N ALA A 24 4.89 -19.58 -5.39
CA ALA A 24 5.60 -20.25 -4.31
C ALA A 24 6.39 -19.23 -3.46
N THR A 25 6.46 -19.50 -2.17
CA THR A 25 7.27 -18.72 -1.21
C THR A 25 8.24 -19.61 -0.47
N THR A 26 9.32 -19.03 0.03
CA THR A 26 10.27 -19.70 0.90
C THR A 26 10.32 -19.01 2.25
N LYS A 27 9.89 -19.69 3.32
CA LYS A 27 9.94 -19.14 4.68
C LYS A 27 11.40 -18.87 5.07
N MET A 28 11.67 -17.66 5.54
CA MET A 28 12.98 -17.22 5.97
C MET A 28 13.12 -17.33 7.49
N ASN A 29 12.31 -16.59 8.22
CA ASN A 29 12.29 -16.54 9.68
C ASN A 29 10.92 -16.12 10.19
N SER A 30 10.73 -16.23 11.50
CA SER A 30 9.61 -15.61 12.20
C SER A 30 10.05 -15.09 13.56
N PHE A 31 9.34 -14.08 14.08
CA PHE A 31 9.58 -13.50 15.39
C PHE A 31 8.29 -12.94 15.99
N GLN A 32 8.27 -12.91 17.33
CA GLN A 32 7.12 -12.36 18.05
C GLN A 32 7.17 -10.83 18.05
N LEU A 33 6.02 -10.21 17.80
CA LEU A 33 5.83 -8.76 17.85
C LEU A 33 4.48 -8.44 18.49
N ALA A 34 4.51 -7.98 19.73
CA ALA A 34 3.31 -7.57 20.48
C ALA A 34 2.90 -6.14 20.09
N THR A 35 2.19 -6.00 18.97
CA THR A 35 1.70 -4.71 18.45
C THR A 35 0.25 -4.84 17.98
N GLU A 36 -0.42 -3.69 17.82
CA GLU A 36 -1.76 -3.64 17.22
C GLU A 36 -1.71 -3.66 15.68
N THR A 37 -0.71 -2.96 15.13
CA THR A 37 -0.56 -2.84 13.68
C THR A 37 0.91 -2.91 13.29
N PHE A 38 1.25 -3.87 12.47
CA PHE A 38 2.51 -3.91 11.76
C PHE A 38 2.40 -3.05 10.49
N LEU A 39 3.31 -2.09 10.30
CA LEU A 39 3.30 -1.19 9.16
C LEU A 39 4.18 -1.68 8.00
N GLY A 40 5.29 -2.35 8.31
CA GLY A 40 6.26 -2.82 7.33
C GLY A 40 7.70 -2.66 7.81
N PHE A 41 8.64 -2.75 6.87
CA PHE A 41 10.07 -2.52 7.11
C PHE A 41 10.67 -1.62 6.02
N ASP A 42 11.74 -0.92 6.40
CA ASP A 42 12.51 -0.09 5.47
C ASP A 42 13.64 -0.90 4.79
N ASN A 43 14.36 -0.26 3.88
CA ASN A 43 15.49 -0.86 3.16
C ASN A 43 16.72 -1.17 4.05
N GLN A 44 16.70 -0.76 5.32
CA GLN A 44 17.71 -1.10 6.34
C GLN A 44 17.24 -2.22 7.27
N HIS A 45 16.09 -2.85 6.95
CA HIS A 45 15.43 -3.89 7.73
C HIS A 45 14.98 -3.46 9.14
N ASN A 46 14.79 -2.16 9.37
CA ASN A 46 14.05 -1.71 10.54
C ASN A 46 12.57 -1.93 10.30
N PHE A 47 11.86 -2.49 11.27
CA PHE A 47 10.41 -2.65 11.17
C PHE A 47 9.67 -1.57 11.95
N TYR A 48 8.53 -1.19 11.42
CA TYR A 48 7.66 -0.15 11.95
C TYR A 48 6.34 -0.73 12.42
N SER A 49 5.88 -0.27 13.58
CA SER A 49 4.61 -0.72 14.16
C SER A 49 3.91 0.40 14.92
N LEU A 50 2.59 0.23 15.11
CA LEU A 50 1.78 1.11 15.94
C LEU A 50 1.14 0.32 17.07
N LYS A 51 1.28 0.83 18.29
CA LYS A 51 0.58 0.34 19.49
C LYS A 51 0.17 1.52 20.35
N GLU A 52 -1.11 1.60 20.72
CA GLU A 52 -1.64 2.70 21.53
C GLU A 52 -1.27 4.09 20.99
N ASN A 53 -1.29 4.21 19.66
CA ASN A 53 -0.90 5.43 18.93
C ASN A 53 0.57 5.87 19.11
N VAL A 54 1.43 4.95 19.54
CA VAL A 54 2.89 5.12 19.55
C VAL A 54 3.45 4.47 18.30
N LEU A 55 4.18 5.26 17.50
CA LEU A 55 4.98 4.74 16.38
C LEU A 55 6.30 4.21 16.93
N SER A 56 6.59 2.95 16.67
CA SER A 56 7.87 2.33 17.02
C SER A 56 8.65 1.95 15.76
N LYS A 57 9.95 2.19 15.78
CA LYS A 57 10.93 1.73 14.80
C LYS A 57 11.95 0.86 15.51
N ASN A 58 12.13 -0.37 15.07
CA ASN A 58 12.93 -1.37 15.77
C ASN A 58 13.76 -2.23 14.79
N ASN A 59 14.97 -2.63 15.21
CA ASN A 59 15.84 -3.54 14.46
C ASN A 59 16.49 -4.61 15.36
N PHE A 60 15.84 -4.97 16.49
CA PHE A 60 16.33 -5.88 17.54
C PHE A 60 17.53 -5.40 18.35
N LYS A 61 18.23 -4.35 17.92
CA LYS A 61 19.35 -3.73 18.64
C LYS A 61 18.95 -2.39 19.25
N GLN A 62 18.09 -1.66 18.56
CA GLN A 62 17.64 -0.34 18.92
C GLN A 62 16.13 -0.24 18.72
N ASN A 63 15.47 0.47 19.63
CA ASN A 63 14.06 0.82 19.55
C ASN A 63 13.93 2.32 19.68
N PHE A 64 13.26 2.94 18.70
CA PHE A 64 12.90 4.34 18.72
C PHE A 64 11.38 4.46 18.76
N GLU A 65 10.87 5.46 19.45
CA GLU A 65 9.45 5.67 19.59
C GLU A 65 9.08 7.14 19.35
N TYR A 66 7.94 7.35 18.73
CA TYR A 66 7.35 8.67 18.56
C TYR A 66 5.89 8.65 18.98
N LYS A 67 5.51 9.63 19.78
CA LYS A 67 4.12 9.85 20.22
C LYS A 67 3.83 11.35 20.27
N ASN A 68 2.64 11.72 19.76
CA ASN A 68 2.13 13.08 19.91
C ASN A 68 0.67 13.03 20.37
N VAL A 69 0.46 13.37 21.64
CA VAL A 69 -0.87 13.29 22.27
C VAL A 69 -1.81 14.42 21.84
N SER A 70 -1.25 15.55 21.34
CA SER A 70 -2.05 16.71 20.93
C SER A 70 -2.63 16.59 19.52
N LEU A 71 -2.08 15.70 18.67
CA LEU A 71 -2.49 15.52 17.29
C LEU A 71 -3.44 14.33 17.07
N GLY A 72 -3.88 13.69 18.16
CA GLY A 72 -4.83 12.59 18.08
C GLY A 72 -4.25 11.34 17.39
N LYS A 73 -5.08 10.62 16.63
CA LYS A 73 -4.71 9.33 16.03
C LYS A 73 -3.85 9.49 14.78
N ILE A 74 -2.74 8.76 14.72
CA ILE A 74 -1.93 8.61 13.51
C ILE A 74 -2.79 7.93 12.43
N THR A 75 -2.89 8.57 11.28
CA THR A 75 -3.68 8.05 10.13
C THR A 75 -2.81 7.25 9.18
N LYS A 76 -1.61 7.74 8.90
CA LYS A 76 -0.66 7.11 7.96
C LYS A 76 0.76 7.41 8.40
N VAL A 77 1.63 6.44 8.20
CA VAL A 77 3.09 6.62 8.28
C VAL A 77 3.68 6.25 6.93
N ASP A 78 4.51 7.11 6.38
CA ASP A 78 5.29 6.84 5.18
C ASP A 78 6.77 6.85 5.56
N PHE A 79 7.41 5.70 5.47
CA PHE A 79 8.82 5.46 5.76
C PHE A 79 9.62 5.03 4.51
N GLN A 80 9.12 5.39 3.32
CA GLN A 80 9.81 5.16 2.04
C GLN A 80 11.23 5.75 2.05
N ASN A 81 11.40 6.91 2.71
CA ASN A 81 12.70 7.45 3.04
C ASN A 81 12.93 7.35 4.56
N PRO A 82 13.79 6.43 5.05
CA PRO A 82 14.03 6.27 6.48
C PRO A 82 14.75 7.44 7.17
N LEU A 83 15.26 8.41 6.39
CA LEU A 83 15.85 9.65 6.90
C LEU A 83 14.85 10.80 7.00
N GLN A 84 13.65 10.62 6.45
CA GLN A 84 12.56 11.60 6.44
C GLN A 84 11.22 10.88 6.46
N ILE A 85 10.83 10.42 7.64
CA ILE A 85 9.59 9.69 7.86
C ILE A 85 8.45 10.68 7.99
N ILE A 86 7.33 10.41 7.31
CA ILE A 86 6.14 11.25 7.34
C ILE A 86 5.10 10.59 8.23
N VAL A 87 4.62 11.33 9.22
CA VAL A 87 3.47 10.95 10.05
C VAL A 87 2.31 11.87 9.75
N PHE A 88 1.21 11.33 9.26
CA PHE A 88 0.03 12.08 8.89
C PHE A 88 -1.08 11.93 9.92
N TYR A 89 -1.61 13.06 10.37
CA TYR A 89 -2.72 13.21 11.29
C TYR A 89 -3.90 13.85 10.55
N LYS A 90 -4.71 13.04 9.89
CA LYS A 90 -5.81 13.52 9.05
C LYS A 90 -6.79 14.42 9.81
N ASN A 91 -7.23 14.00 11.01
CA ASN A 91 -8.21 14.75 11.80
C ASN A 91 -7.73 16.13 12.26
N PHE A 92 -6.41 16.33 12.32
CA PHE A 92 -5.78 17.60 12.65
C PHE A 92 -5.21 18.30 11.42
N ASN A 93 -5.39 17.73 10.23
CA ASN A 93 -4.88 18.26 8.96
C ASN A 93 -3.38 18.63 9.04
N THR A 94 -2.62 17.78 9.74
CA THR A 94 -1.23 18.04 10.12
C THR A 94 -0.31 16.92 9.70
N ILE A 95 0.88 17.27 9.24
CA ILE A 95 1.97 16.36 8.90
C ILE A 95 3.12 16.63 9.85
N VAL A 96 3.74 15.57 10.37
CA VAL A 96 4.99 15.63 11.12
C VAL A 96 6.06 14.88 10.35
N LEU A 97 7.21 15.51 10.19
CA LEU A 97 8.41 14.90 9.62
C LEU A 97 9.32 14.47 10.76
N LEU A 98 9.75 13.22 10.72
CA LEU A 98 10.67 12.64 11.69
C LEU A 98 11.99 12.25 11.01
N ASP A 99 13.07 12.30 11.79
CA ASP A 99 14.38 11.77 11.37
C ASP A 99 14.45 10.22 11.52
N ASN A 100 15.63 9.66 11.29
CA ASN A 100 15.86 8.22 11.38
C ASN A 100 15.79 7.64 12.81
N GLN A 101 15.76 8.49 13.83
CA GLN A 101 15.60 8.13 15.24
C GLN A 101 14.21 8.49 15.77
N LEU A 102 13.28 8.84 14.88
CA LEU A 102 11.93 9.29 15.18
C LEU A 102 11.87 10.63 15.97
N ASN A 103 12.92 11.46 15.92
CA ASN A 103 12.84 12.82 16.45
C ASN A 103 12.07 13.72 15.47
N GLU A 104 11.25 14.62 16.01
CA GLU A 104 10.49 15.57 15.20
C GLU A 104 11.42 16.62 14.57
N ILE A 105 11.46 16.66 13.23
CA ILE A 105 12.22 17.64 12.45
C ILE A 105 11.36 18.87 12.16
N LYS A 106 10.10 18.64 11.75
CA LYS A 106 9.19 19.69 11.30
C LYS A 106 7.74 19.25 11.48
N LYS A 107 6.91 20.20 11.93
CA LYS A 107 5.46 20.04 11.93
C LYS A 107 4.85 21.04 10.94
N ILE A 108 3.93 20.61 10.12
CA ILE A 108 3.24 21.40 9.11
C ILE A 108 1.74 21.28 9.36
N ASP A 109 1.15 22.37 9.84
CA ASP A 109 -0.29 22.49 10.05
C ASP A 109 -0.91 23.14 8.80
N PHE A 110 -1.72 22.38 8.05
CA PHE A 110 -2.36 22.86 6.84
C PHE A 110 -3.57 23.74 7.09
N ASN A 111 -4.06 23.83 8.33
CA ASN A 111 -5.12 24.78 8.69
C ASN A 111 -4.57 26.22 8.77
N LEU A 112 -3.26 26.37 8.96
CA LEU A 112 -2.58 27.67 9.07
C LEU A 112 -2.06 28.18 7.71
N GLN A 113 -2.25 27.41 6.62
CA GLN A 113 -1.84 27.85 5.29
C GLN A 113 -2.77 28.93 4.77
N THR A 114 -2.24 29.89 3.98
CA THR A 114 -3.03 30.97 3.36
C THR A 114 -4.20 30.43 2.51
N ASN A 115 -3.97 29.33 1.82
CA ASN A 115 -5.02 28.56 1.15
C ASN A 115 -5.15 27.23 1.91
N THR A 116 -6.18 27.11 2.71
CA THR A 116 -6.44 25.89 3.47
C THR A 116 -6.63 24.72 2.51
N ILE A 117 -5.88 23.65 2.71
CA ILE A 117 -5.94 22.39 1.97
C ILE A 117 -6.44 21.32 2.92
N ASN A 118 -7.54 20.67 2.61
CA ASN A 118 -8.09 19.59 3.44
C ASN A 118 -7.49 18.25 2.98
N LEU A 119 -6.45 17.81 3.69
CA LEU A 119 -5.70 16.62 3.33
C LEU A 119 -6.47 15.32 3.61
N GLU A 120 -6.66 14.50 2.59
CA GLU A 120 -7.20 13.15 2.67
C GLU A 120 -6.13 12.07 2.52
N ALA A 121 -5.08 12.36 1.73
CA ALA A 121 -3.93 11.48 1.53
C ALA A 121 -2.64 12.30 1.45
N VAL A 122 -1.57 11.72 1.99
CA VAL A 122 -0.23 12.31 1.95
C VAL A 122 0.80 11.20 1.78
N ALA A 123 1.82 11.44 0.97
CA ALA A 123 2.94 10.54 0.79
C ALA A 123 4.19 11.28 0.30
N LEU A 124 5.35 10.66 0.43
CA LEU A 124 6.60 11.25 -0.05
C LEU A 124 6.65 11.28 -1.59
N SER A 125 7.22 12.35 -2.13
CA SER A 125 7.52 12.52 -3.55
C SER A 125 9.01 12.86 -3.74
N SER A 126 9.42 13.04 -4.99
CA SER A 126 10.78 13.50 -5.33
C SER A 126 11.01 14.96 -4.96
N GLN A 127 12.26 15.41 -4.97
CA GLN A 127 12.68 16.82 -4.86
C GLN A 127 12.19 17.53 -3.58
N ASN A 128 12.17 16.84 -2.43
CA ASN A 128 11.63 17.37 -1.17
C ASN A 128 10.18 17.84 -1.29
N GLN A 129 9.37 17.08 -1.99
CA GLN A 129 7.94 17.32 -2.13
C GLN A 129 7.12 16.20 -1.48
N LEU A 130 5.88 16.52 -1.19
CA LEU A 130 4.86 15.58 -0.77
C LEU A 130 3.78 15.50 -1.84
N TRP A 131 3.37 14.29 -2.17
CA TRP A 131 2.08 14.03 -2.77
C TRP A 131 0.99 14.36 -1.75
N PHE A 132 -0.07 14.97 -2.21
CA PHE A 132 -1.29 15.07 -1.42
C PHE A 132 -2.54 14.94 -2.30
N TYR A 133 -3.58 14.40 -1.70
CA TYR A 133 -4.94 14.43 -2.25
C TYR A 133 -5.80 15.28 -1.34
N GLU A 134 -6.47 16.25 -1.93
CA GLU A 134 -7.34 17.22 -1.25
C GLU A 134 -8.80 16.79 -1.41
N GLY A 135 -9.53 16.70 -0.30
CA GLY A 135 -10.85 16.08 -0.26
C GLY A 135 -11.99 16.95 -0.76
N ILE A 136 -11.91 18.28 -0.63
CA ILE A 136 -13.00 19.18 -1.00
C ILE A 136 -13.09 19.37 -2.52
N THR A 137 -11.96 19.64 -3.16
CA THR A 137 -11.86 19.83 -4.61
C THR A 137 -11.57 18.55 -5.37
N SER A 138 -11.32 17.45 -4.64
CA SER A 138 -10.96 16.13 -5.19
C SER A 138 -9.76 16.16 -6.13
N LYS A 139 -8.72 16.92 -5.79
CA LYS A 139 -7.53 17.09 -6.62
C LYS A 139 -6.27 16.51 -5.99
N ILE A 140 -5.37 16.09 -6.84
CA ILE A 140 -4.01 15.67 -6.44
C ILE A 140 -3.05 16.82 -6.73
N GLY A 141 -2.12 17.05 -5.79
CA GLY A 141 -1.08 18.06 -5.90
C GLY A 141 0.24 17.63 -5.29
N LEU A 142 1.21 18.51 -5.45
CA LEU A 142 2.55 18.43 -4.84
C LEU A 142 2.74 19.62 -3.92
N TYR A 143 3.21 19.35 -2.69
CA TYR A 143 3.57 20.36 -1.71
C TYR A 143 5.06 20.39 -1.51
N SER A 144 5.70 21.55 -1.65
CA SER A 144 7.13 21.72 -1.46
C SER A 144 7.47 21.84 0.04
N LEU A 145 8.31 20.95 0.55
CA LEU A 145 8.82 21.00 1.93
C LEU A 145 9.83 22.13 2.14
N ILE A 146 10.40 22.68 1.04
CA ILE A 146 11.41 23.74 1.08
C ILE A 146 10.75 25.08 1.34
N ASN A 147 9.75 25.46 0.53
CA ASN A 147 9.17 26.80 0.54
C ASN A 147 7.66 26.82 0.84
N GLY A 148 7.04 25.67 1.09
CA GLY A 148 5.61 25.58 1.40
C GLY A 148 4.66 25.83 0.21
N SER A 149 5.20 25.91 -1.01
CA SER A 149 4.36 26.13 -2.19
C SER A 149 3.60 24.88 -2.59
N THR A 150 2.41 25.08 -3.16
CA THR A 150 1.53 24.02 -3.66
C THR A 150 1.43 24.08 -5.18
N LYS A 151 1.54 22.93 -5.84
CA LYS A 151 1.30 22.77 -7.27
C LYS A 151 0.21 21.72 -7.47
N TRP A 152 -0.93 22.11 -8.03
CA TRP A 152 -1.96 21.19 -8.47
C TRP A 152 -1.52 20.51 -9.76
N ILE A 153 -1.63 19.19 -9.83
CA ILE A 153 -1.19 18.40 -10.99
C ILE A 153 -2.32 17.59 -11.62
N SER A 154 -3.46 17.46 -10.95
CA SER A 154 -4.66 16.87 -11.54
C SER A 154 -5.79 17.89 -11.65
N THR A 155 -6.76 17.62 -12.53
CA THR A 155 -8.14 18.11 -12.43
C THR A 155 -8.85 17.40 -11.28
N ALA A 156 -10.10 17.77 -10.99
CA ALA A 156 -10.90 17.05 -10.02
C ALA A 156 -11.10 15.59 -10.45
N LEU A 157 -10.87 14.66 -9.53
CA LEU A 157 -11.15 13.25 -9.74
C LEU A 157 -12.65 13.01 -9.70
N GLU A 158 -13.16 12.10 -10.51
CA GLU A 158 -14.59 11.77 -10.57
C GLU A 158 -15.08 11.08 -9.29
N LEU A 159 -14.24 10.21 -8.72
CA LEU A 159 -14.55 9.46 -7.51
C LEU A 159 -13.43 9.64 -6.47
N PRO A 160 -13.78 9.61 -5.17
CA PRO A 160 -12.81 9.81 -4.11
C PRO A 160 -11.80 8.68 -4.02
N VAL A 161 -10.59 9.03 -3.58
CA VAL A 161 -9.49 8.09 -3.30
C VAL A 161 -9.86 7.22 -2.10
N LYS A 162 -9.89 5.89 -2.30
CA LYS A 162 -10.17 4.89 -1.25
C LYS A 162 -8.90 4.33 -0.62
N LYS A 163 -7.92 3.99 -1.46
CA LYS A 163 -6.59 3.51 -1.08
C LYS A 163 -5.55 4.15 -1.97
N TYR A 164 -4.37 4.37 -1.43
CA TYR A 164 -3.28 4.96 -2.19
C TYR A 164 -1.92 4.42 -1.77
N HIS A 165 -1.00 4.54 -2.68
CA HIS A 165 0.43 4.30 -2.52
C HIS A 165 1.18 5.32 -3.38
N SER A 166 2.43 5.58 -3.07
CA SER A 166 3.27 6.42 -3.91
C SER A 166 4.67 5.84 -4.10
N THR A 167 5.26 6.22 -5.20
CA THR A 167 6.70 6.25 -5.39
C THR A 167 7.15 7.71 -5.45
N TYR A 168 8.45 7.95 -5.61
CA TYR A 168 8.96 9.32 -5.77
C TYR A 168 8.37 10.05 -7.00
N THR A 169 7.96 9.30 -8.04
CA THR A 169 7.54 9.86 -9.32
C THR A 169 6.08 9.64 -9.67
N HIS A 170 5.38 8.73 -8.96
CA HIS A 170 3.98 8.39 -9.23
C HIS A 170 3.16 8.30 -7.94
N PHE A 171 1.91 8.70 -8.05
CA PHE A 171 0.87 8.46 -7.05
C PHE A 171 -0.14 7.49 -7.64
N TYR A 172 -0.35 6.37 -6.96
CA TYR A 172 -1.27 5.30 -7.34
C TYR A 172 -2.47 5.33 -6.42
N TRP A 173 -3.68 5.12 -6.97
CA TRP A 173 -4.86 5.02 -6.13
C TRP A 173 -5.90 4.07 -6.67
N LEU A 174 -6.69 3.50 -5.74
CA LEU A 174 -7.97 2.89 -6.00
C LEU A 174 -9.04 3.91 -5.61
N ASP A 175 -10.00 4.14 -6.49
CA ASP A 175 -11.16 4.95 -6.18
C ASP A 175 -12.22 4.17 -5.38
N SER A 176 -13.34 4.81 -5.03
CA SER A 176 -14.41 4.18 -4.27
C SER A 176 -15.11 3.01 -5.00
N SER A 177 -14.96 2.91 -6.32
CA SER A 177 -15.46 1.80 -7.14
C SER A 177 -14.45 0.67 -7.36
N ASN A 178 -13.27 0.75 -6.73
CA ASN A 178 -12.12 -0.14 -6.94
C ASN A 178 -11.53 -0.05 -8.36
N TYR A 179 -11.62 1.09 -9.00
CA TYR A 179 -10.91 1.32 -10.25
C TYR A 179 -9.50 1.86 -9.96
N PHE A 180 -8.49 1.32 -10.62
CA PHE A 180 -7.08 1.60 -10.35
C PHE A 180 -6.52 2.62 -11.33
N TYR A 181 -5.79 3.60 -10.79
CA TYR A 181 -5.18 4.69 -11.54
C TYR A 181 -3.77 5.00 -11.04
N SER A 182 -3.01 5.66 -11.90
CA SER A 182 -1.76 6.33 -11.52
C SER A 182 -1.72 7.76 -12.06
N ILE A 183 -0.94 8.61 -11.41
CA ILE A 183 -0.58 9.94 -11.92
C ILE A 183 0.92 10.17 -11.69
N SER A 184 1.61 10.65 -12.72
CA SER A 184 3.01 11.05 -12.64
C SER A 184 3.17 12.44 -12.03
N ILE A 185 4.39 12.79 -11.57
CA ILE A 185 4.73 14.15 -11.11
C ILE A 185 4.53 15.23 -12.19
N TYR A 186 4.36 14.82 -13.45
CA TYR A 186 4.07 15.69 -14.59
C TYR A 186 2.57 15.85 -14.86
N GLY A 187 1.71 15.12 -14.12
CA GLY A 187 0.25 15.18 -14.26
C GLY A 187 -0.34 14.22 -15.29
N THR A 188 0.45 13.30 -15.85
CA THR A 188 -0.07 12.26 -16.73
C THR A 188 -0.83 11.22 -15.92
N ILE A 189 -2.14 11.10 -16.17
CA ILE A 189 -3.02 10.11 -15.54
C ILE A 189 -3.14 8.90 -16.46
N GLU A 190 -2.98 7.72 -15.88
CA GLU A 190 -3.21 6.44 -16.54
C GLU A 190 -4.32 5.67 -15.82
N SER A 191 -5.24 5.11 -16.60
CA SER A 191 -6.30 4.23 -16.14
C SER A 191 -5.81 2.79 -16.23
N LEU A 192 -5.69 2.12 -15.09
CA LEU A 192 -5.12 0.77 -14.96
C LEU A 192 -6.19 -0.32 -14.89
N GLY A 193 -7.46 0.07 -14.77
CA GLY A 193 -8.62 -0.80 -14.85
C GLY A 193 -9.22 -1.22 -13.50
N ASN A 194 -10.22 -2.10 -13.57
CA ASN A 194 -10.89 -2.61 -12.37
C ASN A 194 -9.98 -3.47 -11.53
N PHE A 195 -10.06 -3.31 -10.21
CA PHE A 195 -9.34 -4.09 -9.23
C PHE A 195 -10.29 -5.06 -8.50
N PRO A 196 -9.85 -6.27 -8.13
CA PRO A 196 -10.66 -7.23 -7.38
C PRO A 196 -11.13 -6.68 -6.03
N ASN A 197 -12.14 -7.31 -5.44
CA ASN A 197 -12.49 -7.05 -4.05
C ASN A 197 -11.35 -7.46 -3.12
N PHE A 198 -11.14 -6.69 -2.07
CA PHE A 198 -10.05 -6.90 -1.10
C PHE A 198 -10.45 -6.48 0.30
N GLU A 199 -9.83 -7.10 1.29
CA GLU A 199 -9.85 -6.70 2.69
C GLU A 199 -8.68 -5.76 3.00
N SER A 200 -7.48 -6.12 2.54
CA SER A 200 -6.27 -5.31 2.60
C SER A 200 -5.55 -5.32 1.26
N VAL A 201 -4.89 -4.22 0.92
CA VAL A 201 -4.18 -4.08 -0.36
C VAL A 201 -2.90 -3.29 -0.18
N GLN A 202 -1.84 -3.73 -0.85
CA GLN A 202 -0.62 -2.99 -1.08
C GLN A 202 -0.41 -2.82 -2.58
N LEU A 203 -0.57 -1.59 -3.06
CA LEU A 203 -0.24 -1.22 -4.43
C LEU A 203 1.29 -1.12 -4.51
N ILE A 204 1.90 -1.88 -5.42
CA ILE A 204 3.37 -1.92 -5.55
C ILE A 204 3.81 -0.94 -6.64
N ASN A 205 3.23 -1.08 -7.83
CA ASN A 205 3.49 -0.25 -8.99
C ASN A 205 2.35 -0.41 -10.01
N GLU A 206 2.52 0.13 -11.22
CA GLU A 206 1.56 0.02 -12.32
C GLU A 206 1.38 -1.39 -12.89
N HIS A 207 2.23 -2.35 -12.48
CA HIS A 207 2.18 -3.73 -12.99
C HIS A 207 1.57 -4.70 -12.01
N VAL A 208 1.85 -4.51 -10.70
CA VAL A 208 1.56 -5.50 -9.65
C VAL A 208 1.01 -4.85 -8.39
N ALA A 209 0.03 -5.50 -7.81
CA ALA A 209 -0.45 -5.24 -6.45
C ALA A 209 -0.61 -6.56 -5.68
N LEU A 210 -0.48 -6.50 -4.37
CA LEU A 210 -0.82 -7.59 -3.46
C LEU A 210 -2.10 -7.27 -2.72
N TYR A 211 -2.96 -8.26 -2.50
CA TYR A 211 -4.18 -8.06 -1.72
C TYR A 211 -4.58 -9.31 -0.96
N SER A 212 -5.23 -9.12 0.19
CA SER A 212 -5.87 -10.20 0.93
C SER A 212 -7.38 -10.22 0.65
N PHE A 213 -7.92 -11.41 0.55
CA PHE A 213 -9.35 -11.67 0.46
C PHE A 213 -9.64 -13.06 1.02
N GLU A 214 -10.63 -13.19 1.90
CA GLU A 214 -11.04 -14.45 2.56
C GLU A 214 -9.85 -15.22 3.16
N ASN A 215 -9.01 -14.52 3.93
CA ASN A 215 -7.79 -15.06 4.54
C ASN A 215 -6.79 -15.69 3.56
N GLN A 216 -6.85 -15.34 2.30
CA GLN A 216 -5.87 -15.71 1.28
C GLN A 216 -5.14 -14.47 0.80
N LEU A 217 -3.89 -14.66 0.38
CA LEU A 217 -3.09 -13.58 -0.21
C LEU A 217 -2.91 -13.83 -1.69
N TYR A 218 -3.04 -12.77 -2.47
CA TYR A 218 -2.97 -12.80 -3.92
C TYR A 218 -2.01 -11.75 -4.45
N CYS A 219 -1.35 -12.10 -5.54
CA CYS A 219 -0.66 -11.18 -6.43
C CYS A 219 -1.57 -10.90 -7.63
N TYR A 220 -1.86 -9.64 -7.87
CA TYR A 220 -2.68 -9.20 -9.01
C TYR A 220 -1.80 -8.53 -10.06
N GLU A 221 -1.78 -9.10 -11.25
CA GLU A 221 -1.13 -8.53 -12.42
C GLU A 221 -2.09 -7.59 -13.13
N ILE A 222 -1.79 -6.30 -13.13
CA ILE A 222 -2.70 -5.25 -13.61
C ILE A 222 -3.02 -5.41 -15.09
N LYS A 223 -2.00 -5.63 -15.93
CA LYS A 223 -2.15 -5.73 -17.38
C LYS A 223 -2.96 -6.94 -17.83
N THR A 224 -2.70 -8.09 -17.24
CA THR A 224 -3.37 -9.36 -17.61
C THR A 224 -4.68 -9.56 -16.87
N LYS A 225 -4.94 -8.75 -15.82
CA LYS A 225 -6.08 -8.88 -14.89
C LYS A 225 -6.15 -10.25 -14.22
N GLN A 226 -5.01 -10.88 -13.99
CA GLN A 226 -4.91 -12.18 -13.36
C GLN A 226 -4.51 -12.07 -11.90
N ALA A 227 -5.25 -12.76 -11.04
CA ALA A 227 -4.92 -12.93 -9.64
C ALA A 227 -4.30 -14.31 -9.43
N ARG A 228 -3.08 -14.37 -8.91
CA ARG A 228 -2.43 -15.62 -8.53
C ARG A 228 -2.30 -15.71 -7.02
N LYS A 229 -2.73 -16.82 -6.46
CA LYS A 229 -2.61 -17.09 -5.02
C LYS A 229 -1.13 -17.17 -4.62
N ILE A 230 -0.79 -16.57 -3.50
CA ILE A 230 0.53 -16.68 -2.88
C ILE A 230 0.47 -17.79 -1.82
N GLU A 231 1.38 -18.75 -1.91
CA GLU A 231 1.46 -19.88 -0.98
C GLU A 231 2.15 -19.45 0.31
N ILE A 232 1.37 -19.35 1.40
CA ILE A 232 1.84 -19.06 2.75
C ILE A 232 1.26 -20.08 3.73
N ALA A 233 1.90 -20.26 4.87
CA ALA A 233 1.45 -21.22 5.89
C ALA A 233 0.38 -20.65 6.82
N GLU A 234 0.32 -19.33 6.97
CA GLU A 234 -0.61 -18.65 7.87
C GLU A 234 -2.05 -18.76 7.36
N LYS A 235 -2.97 -19.06 8.29
CA LYS A 235 -4.41 -19.16 8.00
C LYS A 235 -5.18 -17.87 8.33
N LEU A 236 -4.62 -17.03 9.19
CA LEU A 236 -5.21 -15.75 9.59
C LEU A 236 -4.19 -14.65 9.31
N ILE A 237 -4.54 -13.73 8.41
CA ILE A 237 -3.69 -12.61 8.03
C ILE A 237 -4.30 -11.34 8.64
N ALA A 238 -3.63 -10.77 9.65
CA ALA A 238 -4.03 -9.48 10.20
C ALA A 238 -3.56 -8.33 9.29
N ASN A 239 -2.33 -8.44 8.79
CA ASN A 239 -1.75 -7.51 7.83
C ASN A 239 -0.59 -8.18 7.09
N PHE A 240 -0.15 -7.57 6.00
CA PHE A 240 1.04 -7.99 5.26
C PHE A 240 1.78 -6.77 4.71
N PHE A 241 3.05 -6.96 4.41
CA PHE A 241 3.89 -5.95 3.78
C PHE A 241 4.91 -6.62 2.87
N PHE A 242 5.08 -6.05 1.68
CA PHE A 242 6.06 -6.51 0.70
C PHE A 242 7.03 -5.39 0.34
N ALA A 243 8.33 -5.68 0.40
CA ALA A 243 9.39 -4.84 -0.15
C ALA A 243 10.61 -5.71 -0.48
N ASP A 244 11.32 -5.35 -1.54
CA ASP A 244 12.63 -5.92 -1.91
C ASP A 244 12.66 -7.47 -1.96
N GLY A 245 11.58 -8.07 -2.47
CA GLY A 245 11.47 -9.53 -2.57
C GLY A 245 11.15 -10.26 -1.26
N ILE A 246 10.88 -9.52 -0.19
CA ILE A 246 10.48 -10.05 1.11
C ILE A 246 9.01 -9.73 1.37
N LEU A 247 8.24 -10.76 1.65
CA LEU A 247 6.85 -10.67 2.08
C LEU A 247 6.78 -10.97 3.59
N ALA A 248 6.40 -9.98 4.38
CA ALA A 248 6.13 -10.14 5.80
C ALA A 248 4.63 -10.37 6.01
N ILE A 249 4.27 -11.44 6.69
CA ILE A 249 2.90 -11.73 7.11
C ILE A 249 2.80 -11.49 8.61
N PHE A 250 1.93 -10.58 9.00
CA PHE A 250 1.60 -10.32 10.39
C PHE A 250 0.30 -11.04 10.75
N THR A 251 0.36 -11.84 11.78
CA THR A 251 -0.78 -12.46 12.44
C THR A 251 -1.14 -11.65 13.69
N GLN A 252 -1.64 -12.26 14.75
CA GLN A 252 -1.98 -11.51 15.97
C GLN A 252 -0.76 -11.01 16.76
N ASN A 253 0.33 -11.81 16.80
CA ASN A 253 1.51 -11.50 17.60
C ASN A 253 2.82 -11.95 16.94
N GLU A 254 2.78 -12.41 15.71
CA GLU A 254 3.94 -12.95 15.02
C GLU A 254 4.08 -12.35 13.63
N ILE A 255 5.31 -12.07 13.25
CA ILE A 255 5.68 -11.77 11.87
C ILE A 255 6.43 -12.96 11.31
N THR A 256 5.98 -13.45 10.16
CA THR A 256 6.69 -14.45 9.36
C THR A 256 7.15 -13.80 8.06
N ASN A 257 8.45 -13.88 7.79
CA ASN A 257 9.04 -13.37 6.55
C ASN A 257 9.24 -14.49 5.55
N TYR A 258 8.83 -14.23 4.31
CA TYR A 258 8.98 -15.11 3.16
C TYR A 258 9.79 -14.43 2.07
N LYS A 259 10.68 -15.18 1.44
CA LYS A 259 11.25 -14.80 0.15
C LYS A 259 10.25 -15.12 -0.95
N ILE A 260 10.00 -14.16 -1.84
CA ILE A 260 9.05 -14.29 -2.94
C ILE A 260 9.58 -13.55 -4.17
N ILE A 261 9.26 -14.06 -5.35
CA ILE A 261 9.51 -13.41 -6.63
C ILE A 261 8.14 -13.11 -7.25
N LEU A 262 7.84 -11.84 -7.40
CA LEU A 262 6.65 -11.40 -8.10
C LEU A 262 6.91 -11.39 -9.62
N PRO A 263 5.85 -11.52 -10.44
CA PRO A 263 5.96 -11.52 -11.90
C PRO A 263 6.46 -10.18 -12.48
#